data_5ffa22fcb818ff124efbdbb3de78193e
#
_entry.id   5ffa22fcb818ff124efbdbb3de78193e
#
_cell.length_a   1.000
_cell.length_b   1.000
_cell.length_c   1.000
_cell.angle_alpha   90.00
_cell.angle_beta   90.00
_cell.angle_gamma   90.00
#
_symmetry.space_group_name_H-M   'P 1'
#
loop_
_entity.id
_entity.type
_entity.pdbx_description
1 polymer ?
#
loop_
_entity_poly.entity_id
_entity_poly.type
_entity_poly.pdbx_seq_one_letter_code
_entity_poly.pdbx_strand_id
1 'polypeptide(L)'
;MKRLLFIFCLLLSFSLHAQEAAQPADTDAADTETTSSAIKASKGGISEIPDAKRPKPIDKEKAAKAAEKDESEKDYENKVNTIKYGVPSEISTLIDDLIKNEDPRFTEEIYDVFQVSKNTAIKQKVLNYFKQLKDPCLEDYAVETLNDPYEEKNDLVKACFQYVSAVKTKEAIPAVLSLIEGENDSYFNDAIATIGEIGGPAEAMFLVEYLEREDLSDAQRQTLMRTCGKMHAVQTWDKVVEVAEDEDENLYVRMYAAESLGLMEKKESVPVLVELFSENDPNLRQYVIKGLSHFPNVVEAQQIILQGIRDEHWRVRQEAIKTVRENKMTDATQFLIYRAKNDSEKVIKDEAYNSLAAINTKEGNDFMVEQLKDKKTGDSTKKKIVEVLLKEGHAGQKEILELADECLKDDRRKDLRYAIGKELAKYENSAYDEICVKYLSSKDSTTQSLGLDIYKTNKFSSAEPVMRNIYADKKANSGVKNRIKKMLSIEDEESKNEKSTSEADAK
;
A
#
# COMPACT_ATOMS: atom_id res chain seq x y z
N MET A 1 25.25 7.43 51.34
CA MET A 1 25.93 6.55 52.36
C MET A 1 25.01 5.36 52.67
N LYS A 2 25.53 4.16 52.46
CA LYS A 2 24.90 2.85 52.75
C LYS A 2 23.84 2.37 51.80
N ARG A 3 24.19 1.61 50.77
CA ARG A 3 24.13 0.16 50.70
C ARG A 3 24.96 -0.38 49.52
N LEU A 4 26.21 -0.63 49.74
CA LEU A 4 27.03 -1.60 49.01
C LEU A 4 26.90 -2.95 49.72
N LEU A 5 27.07 -4.02 48.99
CA LEU A 5 27.10 -5.45 49.29
C LEU A 5 25.79 -6.23 49.08
N PHE A 6 25.73 -6.89 47.91
CA PHE A 6 25.49 -8.33 47.79
C PHE A 6 25.62 -8.76 46.33
N ILE A 7 26.86 -8.86 45.87
CA ILE A 7 27.20 -9.63 44.67
C ILE A 7 28.49 -10.36 45.06
N PHE A 8 28.40 -11.62 45.41
CA PHE A 8 29.44 -12.62 45.28
C PHE A 8 28.87 -13.96 45.75
N CYS A 9 28.95 -14.98 44.89
CA CYS A 9 28.69 -16.40 45.07
C CYS A 9 27.59 -16.96 44.20
N LEU A 10 28.00 -17.39 43.01
CA LEU A 10 27.60 -18.66 42.40
C LEU A 10 28.35 -18.86 41.08
N LEU A 11 29.69 -18.97 41.19
CA LEU A 11 30.54 -19.68 40.25
C LEU A 11 31.07 -20.89 41.00
N LEU A 12 30.80 -22.07 40.52
CA LEU A 12 31.52 -23.33 40.62
C LEU A 12 30.54 -24.51 40.66
N SER A 13 30.69 -25.25 39.62
CA SER A 13 30.60 -26.71 39.53
C SER A 13 29.75 -27.17 38.33
N PHE A 14 30.45 -27.51 37.29
CA PHE A 14 30.35 -28.82 36.65
C PHE A 14 31.53 -28.97 35.67
N SER A 15 32.60 -29.57 36.14
CA SER A 15 33.69 -30.11 35.32
C SER A 15 33.61 -31.63 35.29
N LEU A 16 34.00 -32.15 34.13
CA LEU A 16 34.51 -33.49 33.85
C LEU A 16 33.57 -34.71 33.99
N HIS A 17 33.35 -35.33 32.84
CA HIS A 17 33.71 -36.74 32.65
C HIS A 17 34.04 -36.98 31.17
N ALA A 18 35.35 -37.15 30.92
CA ALA A 18 35.90 -37.79 29.73
C ALA A 18 36.29 -39.22 30.11
N GLN A 19 36.00 -40.17 29.25
CA GLN A 19 36.69 -41.48 29.11
C GLN A 19 36.20 -42.06 27.75
N GLU A 20 37.02 -42.07 26.73
CA GLU A 20 38.13 -42.95 26.38
C GLU A 20 37.71 -44.36 25.94
N ALA A 21 38.17 -44.72 24.79
CA ALA A 21 38.64 -45.98 24.19
C ALA A 21 37.81 -46.47 23.02
N ALA A 22 38.28 -46.93 21.86
CA ALA A 22 39.62 -47.31 21.41
C ALA A 22 39.52 -47.47 19.86
N GLN A 23 40.62 -47.23 19.19
CA GLN A 23 40.97 -47.78 17.84
C GLN A 23 41.54 -49.20 18.06
N PRO A 24 41.85 -50.07 17.03
CA PRO A 24 42.35 -49.73 15.69
C PRO A 24 41.97 -50.70 14.54
N ALA A 25 42.52 -50.40 13.41
CA ALA A 25 43.23 -51.19 12.40
C ALA A 25 42.66 -51.27 10.99
N ASP A 26 43.43 -50.65 10.09
CA ASP A 26 44.06 -51.18 8.86
C ASP A 26 43.13 -51.76 7.77
N THR A 27 43.28 -51.43 6.52
CA THR A 27 44.41 -51.43 5.60
C THR A 27 44.02 -50.92 4.20
N ASP A 28 45.04 -50.38 3.54
CA ASP A 28 45.37 -50.40 2.10
C ASP A 28 44.70 -49.43 1.11
N ALA A 29 45.54 -48.55 0.69
CA ALA A 29 46.28 -48.40 -0.57
C ALA A 29 45.59 -47.75 -1.76
N ALA A 30 46.20 -46.61 -2.09
CA ALA A 30 46.54 -46.11 -3.42
C ALA A 30 45.39 -45.91 -4.46
N ASP A 31 45.19 -44.65 -4.87
CA ASP A 31 45.70 -44.18 -6.16
C ASP A 31 45.60 -42.65 -6.29
N THR A 32 46.75 -42.07 -6.54
CA THR A 32 46.97 -40.70 -7.01
C THR A 32 46.53 -40.61 -8.46
N GLU A 33 45.46 -39.84 -8.71
CA GLU A 33 45.29 -39.26 -10.03
C GLU A 33 45.09 -37.71 -9.94
N THR A 34 46.18 -37.06 -10.27
CA THR A 34 46.28 -35.68 -10.65
C THR A 34 45.50 -35.45 -11.96
N THR A 35 44.31 -34.91 -11.89
CA THR A 35 43.65 -34.39 -13.09
C THR A 35 43.65 -32.87 -13.06
N SER A 36 44.61 -32.35 -13.83
CA SER A 36 44.60 -31.01 -14.42
C SER A 36 43.28 -30.78 -15.13
N SER A 37 42.35 -30.07 -14.56
CA SER A 37 41.17 -29.60 -15.28
C SER A 37 41.54 -28.35 -16.07
N ALA A 38 41.73 -28.52 -17.34
CA ALA A 38 41.81 -27.48 -18.35
C ALA A 38 40.55 -26.59 -18.25
N ILE A 39 40.78 -25.29 -18.10
CA ILE A 39 39.79 -24.26 -18.26
C ILE A 39 39.28 -24.33 -19.70
N LYS A 40 38.16 -25.00 -19.92
CA LYS A 40 37.35 -24.84 -21.12
C LYS A 40 36.62 -23.51 -20.99
N ALA A 41 37.04 -22.52 -21.78
CA ALA A 41 36.24 -21.34 -22.05
C ALA A 41 34.89 -21.79 -22.63
N SER A 42 33.86 -21.84 -21.79
CA SER A 42 32.51 -22.06 -22.24
C SER A 42 32.00 -20.75 -22.83
N LYS A 43 31.56 -20.81 -24.07
CA LYS A 43 30.69 -19.83 -24.72
C LYS A 43 29.56 -19.49 -23.77
N GLY A 44 29.28 -18.17 -23.61
CA GLY A 44 28.33 -17.61 -22.70
C GLY A 44 27.01 -18.39 -22.60
N GLY A 45 26.93 -19.23 -21.59
CA GLY A 45 25.72 -19.81 -21.04
C GLY A 45 25.56 -19.23 -19.65
N ILE A 46 24.44 -18.65 -19.42
CA ILE A 46 23.94 -18.24 -18.09
C ILE A 46 24.19 -19.43 -17.16
N SER A 47 24.92 -19.23 -16.06
CA SER A 47 25.13 -20.27 -15.06
C SER A 47 23.75 -20.72 -14.59
N GLU A 48 23.49 -22.03 -14.54
CA GLU A 48 22.24 -22.57 -14.04
C GLU A 48 22.09 -22.16 -12.57
N ILE A 49 21.34 -21.08 -12.34
CA ILE A 49 20.92 -20.65 -11.01
C ILE A 49 19.87 -21.67 -10.55
N PRO A 50 19.98 -22.22 -9.33
CA PRO A 50 18.96 -23.13 -8.81
C PRO A 50 17.56 -22.54 -8.94
N ASP A 51 16.57 -23.33 -9.35
CA ASP A 51 15.19 -22.87 -9.60
C ASP A 51 14.57 -22.11 -8.40
N ALA A 52 14.99 -22.44 -7.18
CA ALA A 52 14.57 -21.74 -5.95
C ALA A 52 15.02 -20.25 -5.89
N LYS A 53 15.97 -19.83 -6.70
CA LYS A 53 16.53 -18.47 -6.72
C LYS A 53 16.09 -17.65 -7.93
N ARG A 54 15.23 -18.20 -8.77
CA ARG A 54 14.63 -17.48 -9.90
C ARG A 54 13.36 -16.73 -9.48
N PRO A 55 12.97 -15.71 -10.25
CA PRO A 55 11.70 -15.03 -10.03
C PRO A 55 10.51 -15.98 -9.97
N LYS A 56 9.52 -15.65 -9.15
CA LYS A 56 8.26 -16.41 -9.08
C LYS A 56 7.53 -16.41 -10.43
N PRO A 57 6.71 -17.43 -10.73
CA PRO A 57 5.83 -17.43 -11.90
C PRO A 57 4.96 -16.16 -11.92
N ILE A 58 4.82 -15.57 -13.09
CA ILE A 58 4.09 -14.31 -13.30
C ILE A 58 2.62 -14.46 -12.89
N ASP A 59 2.13 -13.51 -12.10
CA ASP A 59 0.72 -13.37 -11.78
C ASP A 59 -0.08 -13.00 -13.05
N LYS A 60 -0.87 -13.95 -13.56
CA LYS A 60 -1.60 -13.83 -14.83
C LYS A 60 -2.62 -12.69 -14.81
N GLU A 61 -3.26 -12.42 -13.68
CA GLU A 61 -4.25 -11.34 -13.56
C GLU A 61 -3.58 -9.97 -13.62
N LYS A 62 -2.50 -9.78 -12.86
CA LYS A 62 -1.70 -8.55 -12.92
C LYS A 62 -1.06 -8.34 -14.29
N ALA A 63 -0.56 -9.40 -14.92
CA ALA A 63 0.00 -9.35 -16.25
C ALA A 63 -1.04 -8.92 -17.31
N ALA A 64 -2.24 -9.49 -17.26
CA ALA A 64 -3.33 -9.12 -18.18
C ALA A 64 -3.74 -7.65 -18.00
N LYS A 65 -3.88 -7.19 -16.76
CA LYS A 65 -4.21 -5.80 -16.44
C LYS A 65 -3.11 -4.80 -16.87
N ALA A 66 -1.85 -5.20 -16.79
CA ALA A 66 -0.73 -4.40 -17.27
C ALA A 66 -0.69 -4.35 -18.81
N ALA A 67 -1.04 -5.47 -19.48
CA ALA A 67 -1.11 -5.54 -20.93
C ALA A 67 -2.22 -4.66 -21.54
N GLU A 68 -3.32 -4.42 -20.82
CA GLU A 68 -4.39 -3.50 -21.26
C GLU A 68 -3.91 -2.04 -21.43
N LYS A 69 -2.78 -1.68 -20.82
CA LYS A 69 -2.18 -0.35 -20.90
C LYS A 69 -1.24 -0.19 -22.09
N ASP A 70 -0.84 -1.27 -22.74
CA ASP A 70 -0.01 -1.21 -23.93
C ASP A 70 -0.85 -0.78 -25.14
N GLU A 71 -0.34 0.17 -25.95
CA GLU A 71 -1.03 0.66 -27.13
C GLU A 71 -0.95 -0.34 -28.31
N SER A 72 0.06 -1.19 -28.31
CA SER A 72 0.30 -2.20 -29.36
C SER A 72 1.21 -3.35 -28.89
N GLU A 73 1.20 -4.46 -29.60
CA GLU A 73 2.13 -5.59 -29.41
C GLU A 73 3.62 -5.17 -29.51
N LYS A 74 3.90 -4.12 -30.30
CA LYS A 74 5.24 -3.52 -30.39
C LYS A 74 5.72 -2.86 -29.10
N ASP A 75 4.82 -2.43 -28.22
CA ASP A 75 5.22 -1.80 -26.96
C ASP A 75 5.84 -2.81 -26.01
N TYR A 76 5.34 -4.05 -25.98
CA TYR A 76 5.95 -5.12 -25.24
C TYR A 76 7.38 -5.43 -25.74
N GLU A 77 7.54 -5.61 -27.07
CA GLU A 77 8.84 -5.86 -27.69
C GLU A 77 9.84 -4.72 -27.45
N ASN A 78 9.37 -3.46 -27.53
CA ASN A 78 10.19 -2.30 -27.23
C ASN A 78 10.69 -2.29 -25.79
N LYS A 79 9.84 -2.63 -24.81
CA LYS A 79 10.22 -2.74 -23.40
C LYS A 79 11.27 -3.83 -23.19
N VAL A 80 11.08 -5.03 -23.78
CA VAL A 80 12.08 -6.12 -23.75
C VAL A 80 13.40 -5.67 -24.35
N ASN A 81 13.37 -5.00 -25.51
CA ASN A 81 14.59 -4.49 -26.17
C ASN A 81 15.28 -3.41 -25.33
N THR A 82 14.52 -2.52 -24.66
CA THR A 82 15.09 -1.52 -23.76
C THR A 82 15.77 -2.18 -22.56
N ILE A 83 15.18 -3.23 -21.97
CA ILE A 83 15.80 -3.96 -20.87
C ILE A 83 17.11 -4.61 -21.33
N LYS A 84 17.13 -5.23 -22.51
CA LYS A 84 18.29 -6.01 -23.02
C LYS A 84 19.42 -5.14 -23.59
N TYR A 85 19.10 -4.04 -24.24
CA TYR A 85 20.04 -3.28 -25.06
C TYR A 85 20.11 -1.79 -24.75
N GLY A 86 19.23 -1.29 -23.89
CA GLY A 86 19.17 0.12 -23.50
C GLY A 86 20.36 0.58 -22.66
N VAL A 87 20.61 1.87 -22.64
CA VAL A 87 21.59 2.45 -21.73
C VAL A 87 21.04 2.48 -20.28
N PRO A 88 21.91 2.57 -19.27
CA PRO A 88 21.46 2.50 -17.86
C PRO A 88 20.33 3.45 -17.47
N SER A 89 20.26 4.65 -18.06
CA SER A 89 19.19 5.62 -17.80
C SER A 89 17.85 5.19 -18.39
N GLU A 90 17.85 4.59 -19.57
CA GLU A 90 16.63 4.08 -20.22
C GLU A 90 16.06 2.88 -19.44
N ILE A 91 16.93 1.92 -19.07
CA ILE A 91 16.57 0.77 -18.24
C ILE A 91 15.98 1.25 -16.91
N SER A 92 16.63 2.21 -16.24
CA SER A 92 16.18 2.77 -14.97
C SER A 92 14.78 3.42 -15.08
N THR A 93 14.56 4.21 -16.15
CA THR A 93 13.26 4.85 -16.40
C THR A 93 12.17 3.83 -16.68
N LEU A 94 12.48 2.79 -17.44
CA LEU A 94 11.53 1.71 -17.71
C LEU A 94 11.18 0.94 -16.43
N ILE A 95 12.17 0.60 -15.58
CA ILE A 95 11.90 -0.08 -14.31
C ILE A 95 10.98 0.77 -13.42
N ASP A 96 11.18 2.10 -13.36
CA ASP A 96 10.29 3.00 -12.61
C ASP A 96 8.85 2.96 -13.13
N ASP A 97 8.68 2.89 -14.46
CA ASP A 97 7.35 2.76 -15.06
C ASP A 97 6.71 1.40 -14.74
N LEU A 98 7.48 0.32 -14.80
CA LEU A 98 7.01 -1.03 -14.44
C LEU A 98 6.61 -1.12 -12.96
N ILE A 99 7.38 -0.51 -12.05
CA ILE A 99 7.03 -0.40 -10.61
C ILE A 99 5.71 0.34 -10.45
N LYS A 100 5.57 1.52 -11.08
CA LYS A 100 4.36 2.36 -11.00
C LYS A 100 3.11 1.65 -11.51
N ASN A 101 3.27 0.81 -12.52
CA ASN A 101 2.17 0.06 -13.13
C ASN A 101 1.96 -1.32 -12.51
N GLU A 102 2.78 -1.73 -11.54
CA GLU A 102 2.80 -3.07 -10.94
C GLU A 102 2.87 -4.17 -12.01
N ASP A 103 3.71 -3.96 -13.04
CA ASP A 103 3.79 -4.84 -14.20
C ASP A 103 4.78 -6.00 -13.97
N PRO A 104 4.33 -7.25 -13.81
CA PRO A 104 5.20 -8.40 -13.52
C PRO A 104 5.72 -9.10 -14.77
N ARG A 105 5.39 -8.64 -15.97
CA ARG A 105 5.65 -9.38 -17.23
C ARG A 105 7.13 -9.50 -17.60
N PHE A 106 8.00 -8.71 -16.97
CA PHE A 106 9.43 -8.58 -17.32
C PHE A 106 10.36 -9.08 -16.19
N THR A 107 9.87 -9.92 -15.30
CA THR A 107 10.63 -10.39 -14.13
C THR A 107 11.90 -11.13 -14.53
N GLU A 108 11.86 -12.01 -15.54
CA GLU A 108 13.04 -12.76 -15.99
C GLU A 108 14.09 -11.83 -16.61
N GLU A 109 13.70 -10.94 -17.51
CA GLU A 109 14.62 -10.01 -18.17
C GLU A 109 15.26 -9.04 -17.18
N ILE A 110 14.50 -8.55 -16.20
CA ILE A 110 15.00 -7.64 -15.15
C ILE A 110 15.95 -8.40 -14.21
N TYR A 111 15.64 -9.64 -13.89
CA TYR A 111 16.51 -10.50 -13.10
C TYR A 111 17.86 -10.73 -13.83
N ASP A 112 17.83 -11.03 -15.12
CA ASP A 112 19.05 -11.19 -15.93
C ASP A 112 19.91 -9.92 -15.95
N VAL A 113 19.27 -8.74 -16.06
CA VAL A 113 19.98 -7.44 -15.96
C VAL A 113 20.65 -7.29 -14.60
N PHE A 114 20.01 -7.69 -13.51
CA PHE A 114 20.60 -7.64 -12.18
C PHE A 114 21.86 -8.49 -12.07
N GLN A 115 21.85 -9.70 -12.62
CA GLN A 115 22.98 -10.64 -12.56
C GLN A 115 24.24 -10.10 -13.28
N VAL A 116 24.06 -9.37 -14.37
CA VAL A 116 25.20 -8.88 -15.17
C VAL A 116 25.60 -7.43 -14.86
N SER A 117 24.72 -6.67 -14.23
CA SER A 117 24.93 -5.24 -13.99
C SER A 117 25.90 -4.99 -12.82
N LYS A 118 26.93 -4.17 -13.09
CA LYS A 118 27.79 -3.58 -12.06
C LYS A 118 27.31 -2.19 -11.62
N ASN A 119 26.22 -1.68 -12.20
CA ASN A 119 25.68 -0.36 -11.88
C ASN A 119 24.81 -0.42 -10.63
N THR A 120 25.29 0.15 -9.55
CA THR A 120 24.61 0.21 -8.24
C THR A 120 23.19 0.80 -8.35
N ALA A 121 23.00 1.84 -9.18
CA ALA A 121 21.69 2.45 -9.35
C ALA A 121 20.68 1.50 -10.05
N ILE A 122 21.14 0.70 -11.01
CA ILE A 122 20.29 -0.34 -11.62
C ILE A 122 19.96 -1.41 -10.58
N LYS A 123 20.95 -1.91 -9.84
CA LYS A 123 20.72 -2.92 -8.79
C LYS A 123 19.69 -2.44 -7.76
N GLN A 124 19.78 -1.17 -7.32
CA GLN A 124 18.80 -0.55 -6.43
C GLN A 124 17.39 -0.54 -7.03
N LYS A 125 17.25 -0.18 -8.31
CA LYS A 125 15.96 -0.17 -9.01
C LYS A 125 15.36 -1.57 -9.13
N VAL A 126 16.19 -2.55 -9.45
CA VAL A 126 15.75 -3.94 -9.55
C VAL A 126 15.31 -4.50 -8.20
N LEU A 127 16.04 -4.22 -7.11
CA LEU A 127 15.60 -4.55 -5.74
C LEU A 127 14.23 -3.92 -5.43
N ASN A 128 14.02 -2.65 -5.82
CA ASN A 128 12.73 -1.98 -5.63
C ASN A 128 11.61 -2.61 -6.46
N TYR A 129 11.91 -3.09 -7.67
CA TYR A 129 10.94 -3.79 -8.52
C TYR A 129 10.50 -5.11 -7.86
N PHE A 130 11.44 -5.97 -7.47
CA PHE A 130 11.12 -7.24 -6.82
C PHE A 130 10.53 -7.06 -5.41
N LYS A 131 10.93 -6.00 -4.70
CA LYS A 131 10.26 -5.57 -3.45
C LYS A 131 8.76 -5.32 -3.66
N GLN A 132 8.39 -4.57 -4.71
CA GLN A 132 6.99 -4.26 -5.03
C GLN A 132 6.19 -5.53 -5.36
N LEU A 133 6.81 -6.48 -6.06
CA LEU A 133 6.20 -7.77 -6.39
C LEU A 133 6.23 -8.76 -5.23
N LYS A 134 6.94 -8.48 -4.14
CA LYS A 134 7.21 -9.40 -3.01
C LYS A 134 7.82 -10.73 -3.47
N ASP A 135 8.75 -10.64 -4.41
CA ASP A 135 9.47 -11.79 -4.96
C ASP A 135 10.82 -11.97 -4.25
N PRO A 136 11.11 -13.14 -3.66
CA PRO A 136 12.31 -13.39 -2.87
C PRO A 136 13.56 -13.73 -3.69
N CYS A 137 13.53 -13.64 -5.02
CA CYS A 137 14.61 -14.10 -5.89
C CYS A 137 16.00 -13.44 -5.64
N LEU A 138 16.05 -12.31 -4.93
CA LEU A 138 17.29 -11.58 -4.60
C LEU A 138 17.64 -11.65 -3.10
N GLU A 139 17.04 -12.56 -2.33
CA GLU A 139 17.29 -12.68 -0.88
C GLU A 139 18.76 -12.88 -0.57
N ASP A 140 19.41 -13.83 -1.23
CA ASP A 140 20.83 -14.14 -0.96
C ASP A 140 21.72 -12.92 -1.18
N TYR A 141 21.50 -12.19 -2.26
CA TYR A 141 22.27 -10.96 -2.54
C TYR A 141 22.04 -9.91 -1.45
N ALA A 142 20.78 -9.72 -1.03
CA ALA A 142 20.46 -8.74 -0.01
C ALA A 142 21.06 -9.11 1.35
N VAL A 143 21.01 -10.39 1.75
CA VAL A 143 21.63 -10.90 2.98
C VAL A 143 23.14 -10.74 2.94
N GLU A 144 23.79 -11.10 1.82
CA GLU A 144 25.24 -10.94 1.64
C GLU A 144 25.65 -9.45 1.78
N THR A 145 24.93 -8.54 1.12
CA THR A 145 25.17 -7.10 1.24
C THR A 145 25.00 -6.59 2.69
N LEU A 146 24.02 -7.11 3.44
CA LEU A 146 23.78 -6.69 4.82
C LEU A 146 24.80 -7.28 5.81
N ASN A 147 25.48 -8.38 5.48
CA ASN A 147 26.57 -8.92 6.30
C ASN A 147 27.83 -8.01 6.28
N ASP A 148 28.07 -7.30 5.16
CA ASP A 148 29.17 -6.33 5.05
C ASP A 148 28.73 -5.13 4.19
N PRO A 149 27.97 -4.18 4.77
CA PRO A 149 27.39 -3.08 3.99
C PRO A 149 28.33 -1.91 3.75
N TYR A 150 29.51 -1.88 4.40
CA TYR A 150 30.37 -0.69 4.43
C TYR A 150 31.15 -0.46 3.14
N GLU A 151 31.31 -1.49 2.33
CA GLU A 151 31.93 -1.42 0.98
C GLU A 151 30.93 -0.92 -0.10
N GLU A 152 29.62 -0.91 0.22
CA GLU A 152 28.57 -0.60 -0.73
C GLU A 152 28.01 0.84 -0.57
N LYS A 153 27.32 1.33 -1.59
CA LYS A 153 26.65 2.63 -1.50
C LYS A 153 25.44 2.58 -0.58
N ASN A 154 25.32 3.59 0.30
CA ASN A 154 24.22 3.68 1.27
C ASN A 154 22.82 3.45 0.66
N ASP A 155 22.55 3.98 -0.53
CA ASP A 155 21.23 3.82 -1.18
C ASP A 155 20.95 2.36 -1.58
N LEU A 156 21.99 1.60 -1.96
CA LEU A 156 21.84 0.17 -2.25
C LEU A 156 21.61 -0.63 -0.95
N VAL A 157 22.38 -0.34 0.09
CA VAL A 157 22.21 -0.99 1.41
C VAL A 157 20.81 -0.75 1.95
N LYS A 158 20.31 0.49 1.87
CA LYS A 158 18.93 0.82 2.24
C LYS A 158 17.89 0.06 1.40
N ALA A 159 18.15 -0.12 0.10
CA ALA A 159 17.27 -0.94 -0.73
C ALA A 159 17.26 -2.41 -0.30
N CYS A 160 18.41 -2.96 0.14
CA CYS A 160 18.49 -4.31 0.71
C CYS A 160 17.67 -4.44 2.01
N PHE A 161 17.79 -3.51 2.96
CA PHE A 161 16.94 -3.48 4.16
C PHE A 161 15.43 -3.47 3.82
N GLN A 162 15.05 -2.58 2.89
CA GLN A 162 13.66 -2.47 2.46
C GLN A 162 13.16 -3.73 1.73
N TYR A 163 14.04 -4.37 0.96
CA TYR A 163 13.72 -5.59 0.23
C TYR A 163 13.50 -6.76 1.19
N VAL A 164 14.45 -7.07 2.09
CA VAL A 164 14.32 -8.17 3.06
C VAL A 164 13.12 -7.97 3.99
N SER A 165 12.82 -6.72 4.35
CA SER A 165 11.61 -6.37 5.12
C SER A 165 10.33 -6.69 4.36
N ALA A 166 10.26 -6.38 3.06
CA ALA A 166 9.06 -6.56 2.24
C ALA A 166 8.78 -8.03 1.90
N VAL A 167 9.84 -8.81 1.60
CA VAL A 167 9.73 -10.24 1.28
C VAL A 167 9.76 -11.15 2.51
N LYS A 168 10.05 -10.57 3.70
CA LYS A 168 10.08 -11.25 5.00
C LYS A 168 11.20 -12.29 5.11
N THR A 169 12.39 -11.94 4.64
CA THR A 169 13.59 -12.79 4.65
C THR A 169 14.14 -12.94 6.08
N LYS A 170 13.84 -14.07 6.72
CA LYS A 170 14.32 -14.35 8.09
C LYS A 170 15.81 -14.65 8.17
N GLU A 171 16.39 -15.12 7.09
CA GLU A 171 17.81 -15.39 6.94
C GLU A 171 18.67 -14.12 7.10
N ALA A 172 18.07 -12.93 6.96
CA ALA A 172 18.73 -11.65 7.22
C ALA A 172 18.87 -11.31 8.71
N ILE A 173 18.14 -11.98 9.61
CA ILE A 173 18.13 -11.64 11.06
C ILE A 173 19.54 -11.56 11.65
N PRO A 174 20.44 -12.54 11.48
CA PRO A 174 21.78 -12.46 12.07
C PRO A 174 22.59 -11.26 11.58
N ALA A 175 22.54 -10.97 10.27
CA ALA A 175 23.23 -9.81 9.69
C ALA A 175 22.68 -8.50 10.27
N VAL A 176 21.35 -8.38 10.35
CA VAL A 176 20.67 -7.18 10.86
C VAL A 176 20.96 -6.97 12.35
N LEU A 177 20.95 -8.03 13.19
CA LEU A 177 21.31 -7.93 14.61
C LEU A 177 22.78 -7.48 14.77
N SER A 178 23.70 -8.04 13.99
CA SER A 178 25.11 -7.63 14.03
C SER A 178 25.31 -6.14 13.71
N LEU A 179 24.45 -5.55 12.85
CA LEU A 179 24.49 -4.10 12.55
C LEU A 179 23.87 -3.24 13.66
N ILE A 180 23.01 -3.79 14.50
CA ILE A 180 22.49 -3.12 15.71
C ILE A 180 23.53 -3.15 16.82
N GLU A 181 24.22 -4.26 17.00
CA GLU A 181 25.27 -4.46 18.04
C GLU A 181 26.57 -3.74 17.69
N GLY A 182 26.80 -3.43 16.43
CA GLY A 182 28.04 -2.82 15.95
C GLY A 182 28.27 -1.41 16.51
N GLU A 183 29.54 -1.01 16.56
CA GLU A 183 29.93 0.35 16.99
C GLU A 183 29.51 1.46 16.00
N ASN A 184 29.09 1.06 14.79
CA ASN A 184 28.74 2.00 13.73
C ASN A 184 27.22 2.16 13.60
N ASP A 185 26.71 3.26 14.10
CA ASP A 185 25.28 3.58 14.10
C ASP A 185 24.70 3.94 12.72
N SER A 186 25.51 3.91 11.64
CA SER A 186 25.05 4.35 10.29
C SER A 186 23.79 3.62 9.81
N TYR A 187 23.61 2.36 10.21
CA TYR A 187 22.47 1.53 9.81
C TYR A 187 21.54 1.16 10.96
N PHE A 188 21.76 1.69 12.17
CA PHE A 188 20.99 1.32 13.35
C PHE A 188 19.46 1.44 13.13
N ASN A 189 19.00 2.59 12.65
CA ASN A 189 17.56 2.81 12.42
C ASN A 189 16.96 1.88 11.36
N ASP A 190 17.68 1.65 10.25
CA ASP A 190 17.23 0.74 9.20
C ASP A 190 17.22 -0.72 9.70
N ALA A 191 18.20 -1.11 10.50
CA ALA A 191 18.32 -2.43 11.11
C ALA A 191 17.19 -2.69 12.14
N ILE A 192 16.97 -1.76 13.09
CA ILE A 192 15.88 -1.86 14.07
C ILE A 192 14.52 -1.92 13.36
N ALA A 193 14.29 -1.07 12.35
CA ALA A 193 13.04 -1.09 11.59
C ALA A 193 12.84 -2.43 10.85
N THR A 194 13.93 -3.02 10.34
CA THR A 194 13.92 -4.31 9.65
C THR A 194 13.62 -5.45 10.61
N ILE A 195 14.22 -5.47 11.81
CA ILE A 195 13.85 -6.44 12.85
C ILE A 195 12.36 -6.37 13.19
N GLY A 196 11.79 -5.17 13.22
CA GLY A 196 10.35 -4.98 13.39
C GLY A 196 9.46 -5.64 12.31
N GLU A 197 10.04 -5.92 11.15
CA GLU A 197 9.33 -6.55 10.03
C GLU A 197 9.56 -8.07 9.92
N ILE A 198 10.75 -8.55 10.26
CA ILE A 198 11.17 -9.96 10.05
C ILE A 198 11.40 -10.72 11.35
N GLY A 199 11.59 -10.04 12.47
CA GLY A 199 11.89 -10.64 13.77
C GLY A 199 10.69 -11.34 14.41
N GLY A 200 10.96 -12.08 15.46
CA GLY A 200 10.01 -12.83 16.28
C GLY A 200 10.19 -12.57 17.78
N PRO A 201 9.65 -13.45 18.66
CA PRO A 201 9.74 -13.28 20.10
C PRO A 201 11.17 -13.21 20.68
N ALA A 202 12.14 -13.88 20.04
CA ALA A 202 13.53 -13.81 20.45
C ALA A 202 14.13 -12.43 20.23
N GLU A 203 13.88 -11.83 19.06
CA GLU A 203 14.34 -10.50 18.72
C GLU A 203 13.58 -9.42 19.52
N ALA A 204 12.32 -9.68 19.92
CA ALA A 204 11.59 -8.80 20.83
C ALA A 204 12.27 -8.72 22.22
N MET A 205 12.81 -9.82 22.70
CA MET A 205 13.62 -9.81 23.96
C MET A 205 14.90 -8.99 23.81
N PHE A 206 15.57 -9.10 22.68
CA PHE A 206 16.76 -8.30 22.37
C PHE A 206 16.49 -6.77 22.45
N LEU A 207 15.31 -6.32 22.03
CA LEU A 207 14.95 -4.90 22.08
C LEU A 207 14.88 -4.36 23.53
N VAL A 208 14.59 -5.18 24.54
CA VAL A 208 14.51 -4.74 25.94
C VAL A 208 15.83 -4.12 26.38
N GLU A 209 16.97 -4.73 26.02
CA GLU A 209 18.31 -4.25 26.39
C GLU A 209 18.60 -2.87 25.78
N TYR A 210 18.11 -2.64 24.56
CA TYR A 210 18.31 -1.34 23.88
C TYR A 210 17.42 -0.23 24.43
N LEU A 211 16.27 -0.55 24.99
CA LEU A 211 15.39 0.45 25.60
C LEU A 211 15.95 1.06 26.89
N GLU A 212 16.92 0.37 27.52
CA GLU A 212 17.61 0.86 28.73
C GLU A 212 18.83 1.71 28.44
N ARG A 213 19.23 1.85 27.16
CA ARG A 213 20.38 2.66 26.76
C ARG A 213 20.07 4.16 26.84
N GLU A 214 20.92 4.90 27.60
CA GLU A 214 20.81 6.35 27.75
C GLU A 214 21.48 7.15 26.61
N ASP A 215 22.34 6.50 25.81
CA ASP A 215 23.14 7.13 24.76
C ASP A 215 22.43 7.20 23.40
N LEU A 216 21.19 6.74 23.29
CA LEU A 216 20.41 6.76 22.05
C LEU A 216 19.88 8.15 21.74
N SER A 217 20.02 8.56 20.46
CA SER A 217 19.38 9.75 19.95
C SER A 217 17.85 9.62 19.91
N ASP A 218 17.14 10.75 19.90
CA ASP A 218 15.67 10.78 19.78
C ASP A 218 15.17 9.96 18.57
N ALA A 219 15.89 10.03 17.42
CA ALA A 219 15.51 9.29 16.21
C ALA A 219 15.64 7.77 16.42
N GLN A 220 16.64 7.31 17.14
CA GLN A 220 16.83 5.90 17.47
C GLN A 220 15.75 5.44 18.46
N ARG A 221 15.47 6.24 19.51
CA ARG A 221 14.39 5.97 20.48
C ARG A 221 13.02 5.90 19.81
N GLN A 222 12.71 6.82 18.89
CA GLN A 222 11.48 6.78 18.10
C GLN A 222 11.37 5.48 17.28
N THR A 223 12.46 5.05 16.65
CA THR A 223 12.49 3.82 15.85
C THR A 223 12.28 2.60 16.71
N LEU A 224 12.93 2.54 17.89
CA LEU A 224 12.73 1.47 18.88
C LEU A 224 11.26 1.40 19.33
N MET A 225 10.66 2.53 19.74
CA MET A 225 9.26 2.54 20.16
C MET A 225 8.35 1.95 19.07
N ARG A 226 8.48 2.43 17.84
CA ARG A 226 7.68 1.92 16.71
C ARG A 226 7.90 0.43 16.46
N THR A 227 9.13 -0.05 16.62
CA THR A 227 9.48 -1.45 16.40
C THR A 227 8.87 -2.34 17.46
N CYS A 228 8.91 -1.93 18.75
CA CYS A 228 8.25 -2.64 19.84
C CYS A 228 6.76 -2.87 19.56
N GLY A 229 6.06 -1.84 19.08
CA GLY A 229 4.66 -1.96 18.71
C GLY A 229 4.45 -2.91 17.54
N LYS A 230 5.17 -2.75 16.44
CA LYS A 230 5.05 -3.59 15.24
C LYS A 230 5.30 -5.08 15.50
N MET A 231 6.22 -5.38 16.40
CA MET A 231 6.54 -6.75 16.79
C MET A 231 5.57 -7.33 17.82
N HIS A 232 4.60 -6.55 18.31
CA HIS A 232 3.78 -6.91 19.46
C HIS A 232 4.65 -7.36 20.65
N ALA A 233 5.74 -6.61 20.90
CA ALA A 233 6.77 -6.98 21.87
C ALA A 233 6.29 -6.73 23.31
N VAL A 234 5.33 -7.53 23.79
CA VAL A 234 4.73 -7.38 25.13
C VAL A 234 5.75 -7.46 26.28
N GLN A 235 6.93 -8.01 26.02
CA GLN A 235 8.04 -8.06 26.97
C GLN A 235 8.60 -6.66 27.27
N THR A 236 8.46 -5.71 26.35
CA THR A 236 8.91 -4.33 26.51
C THR A 236 7.84 -3.42 27.10
N TRP A 237 6.65 -3.94 27.42
CA TRP A 237 5.47 -3.16 27.78
C TRP A 237 5.72 -2.18 28.93
N ASP A 238 6.30 -2.68 30.06
CA ASP A 238 6.56 -1.84 31.24
C ASP A 238 7.45 -0.65 30.90
N LYS A 239 8.48 -0.85 30.07
CA LYS A 239 9.39 0.21 29.64
C LYS A 239 8.72 1.18 28.65
N VAL A 240 7.86 0.67 27.76
CA VAL A 240 7.11 1.53 26.82
C VAL A 240 6.06 2.39 27.57
N VAL A 241 5.48 1.87 28.67
CA VAL A 241 4.62 2.66 29.58
C VAL A 241 5.42 3.78 30.23
N GLU A 242 6.57 3.45 30.84
CA GLU A 242 7.46 4.45 31.45
C GLU A 242 7.77 5.60 30.48
N VAL A 243 8.16 5.27 29.24
CA VAL A 243 8.48 6.26 28.21
C VAL A 243 7.24 7.06 27.80
N ALA A 244 6.06 6.45 27.72
CA ALA A 244 4.84 7.16 27.35
C ALA A 244 4.38 8.18 28.41
N GLU A 245 4.58 7.85 29.70
CA GLU A 245 4.18 8.67 30.85
C GLU A 245 5.22 9.73 31.24
N ASP A 246 6.49 9.58 30.82
CA ASP A 246 7.57 10.53 31.14
C ASP A 246 7.35 11.87 30.43
N GLU A 247 6.93 12.91 31.16
CA GLU A 247 6.68 14.25 30.64
C GLU A 247 7.98 14.94 30.14
N ASP A 248 9.16 14.55 30.63
CA ASP A 248 10.45 15.09 30.22
C ASP A 248 10.98 14.41 28.93
N GLU A 249 10.38 13.30 28.49
CA GLU A 249 10.75 12.60 27.27
C GLU A 249 10.36 13.38 26.02
N ASN A 250 11.10 13.18 24.92
CA ASN A 250 10.80 13.77 23.62
C ASN A 250 9.36 13.40 23.17
N LEU A 251 8.58 14.43 22.82
CA LEU A 251 7.17 14.26 22.44
C LEU A 251 6.95 13.19 21.36
N TYR A 252 7.82 13.12 20.33
CA TYR A 252 7.66 12.14 19.26
C TYR A 252 7.94 10.72 19.75
N VAL A 253 8.85 10.55 20.70
CA VAL A 253 9.10 9.25 21.35
C VAL A 253 7.86 8.80 22.14
N ARG A 254 7.28 9.72 22.95
CA ARG A 254 6.02 9.50 23.69
C ARG A 254 4.85 9.13 22.76
N MET A 255 4.73 9.83 21.63
CA MET A 255 3.70 9.55 20.63
C MET A 255 3.81 8.12 20.09
N TYR A 256 5.00 7.68 19.72
CA TYR A 256 5.22 6.31 19.24
C TYR A 256 5.07 5.26 20.35
N ALA A 257 5.42 5.59 21.59
CA ALA A 257 5.16 4.73 22.74
C ALA A 257 3.63 4.53 22.93
N ALA A 258 2.83 5.58 22.86
CA ALA A 258 1.36 5.49 22.96
C ALA A 258 0.75 4.62 21.82
N GLU A 259 1.22 4.78 20.56
CA GLU A 259 0.79 3.92 19.45
C GLU A 259 1.19 2.46 19.68
N SER A 260 2.41 2.22 20.19
CA SER A 260 2.95 0.88 20.45
C SER A 260 2.21 0.14 21.57
N LEU A 261 1.78 0.85 22.62
CA LEU A 261 0.93 0.29 23.67
C LEU A 261 -0.38 -0.26 23.09
N GLY A 262 -0.93 0.40 22.07
CA GLY A 262 -2.10 -0.09 21.33
C GLY A 262 -1.78 -1.33 20.50
N LEU A 263 -0.71 -1.27 19.70
CA LEU A 263 -0.28 -2.36 18.83
C LEU A 263 0.07 -3.64 19.60
N MET A 264 0.53 -3.54 20.85
CA MET A 264 0.77 -4.70 21.72
C MET A 264 -0.51 -5.41 22.16
N GLU A 265 -1.67 -4.80 21.99
CA GLU A 265 -3.01 -5.34 22.30
C GLU A 265 -3.15 -5.84 23.75
N LYS A 266 -2.27 -5.38 24.66
CA LYS A 266 -2.34 -5.69 26.08
C LYS A 266 -3.41 -4.82 26.75
N LYS A 267 -4.44 -5.42 27.37
CA LYS A 267 -5.58 -4.68 27.93
C LYS A 267 -5.18 -3.64 28.98
N GLU A 268 -4.09 -3.90 29.69
CA GLU A 268 -3.51 -2.99 30.68
C GLU A 268 -3.01 -1.69 30.07
N SER A 269 -2.86 -1.61 28.74
CA SER A 269 -2.54 -0.36 28.03
C SER A 269 -3.71 0.61 28.01
N VAL A 270 -4.95 0.13 28.11
CA VAL A 270 -6.14 1.01 27.97
C VAL A 270 -6.18 2.10 29.03
N PRO A 271 -6.08 1.82 30.35
CA PRO A 271 -6.06 2.87 31.36
C PRO A 271 -4.93 3.89 31.18
N VAL A 272 -3.73 3.43 30.80
CA VAL A 272 -2.58 4.33 30.48
C VAL A 272 -2.93 5.28 29.33
N LEU A 273 -3.44 4.74 28.22
CA LEU A 273 -3.86 5.54 27.07
C LEU A 273 -5.01 6.50 27.39
N VAL A 274 -5.95 6.11 28.26
CA VAL A 274 -7.03 6.98 28.72
C VAL A 274 -6.48 8.18 29.51
N GLU A 275 -5.50 7.97 30.37
CA GLU A 275 -4.83 9.03 31.12
C GLU A 275 -4.06 9.97 30.20
N LEU A 276 -3.26 9.44 29.28
CA LEU A 276 -2.51 10.21 28.29
C LEU A 276 -3.41 11.04 27.36
N PHE A 277 -4.68 10.67 27.16
CA PHE A 277 -5.61 11.50 26.38
C PHE A 277 -5.94 12.83 27.06
N SER A 278 -5.69 12.97 28.34
CA SER A 278 -5.88 14.23 29.10
C SER A 278 -4.76 15.25 28.88
N GLU A 279 -3.68 14.87 28.21
CA GLU A 279 -2.53 15.72 27.92
C GLU A 279 -2.88 16.87 26.94
N ASN A 280 -2.17 18.00 27.11
CA ASN A 280 -2.44 19.20 26.33
C ASN A 280 -2.03 19.09 24.86
N ASP A 281 -0.99 18.30 24.54
CA ASP A 281 -0.49 18.22 23.16
C ASP A 281 -1.43 17.42 22.24
N PRO A 282 -1.92 18.03 21.15
CA PRO A 282 -2.86 17.36 20.27
C PRO A 282 -2.23 16.24 19.43
N ASN A 283 -0.91 16.26 19.22
CA ASN A 283 -0.28 15.18 18.48
C ASN A 283 -0.21 13.92 19.37
N LEU A 284 0.08 14.09 20.66
CA LEU A 284 0.04 12.97 21.61
C LEU A 284 -1.38 12.39 21.68
N ARG A 285 -2.43 13.24 21.85
CA ARG A 285 -3.83 12.78 21.86
C ARG A 285 -4.20 12.04 20.56
N GLN A 286 -3.71 12.51 19.41
CA GLN A 286 -3.91 11.80 18.13
C GLN A 286 -3.33 10.39 18.16
N TYR A 287 -2.12 10.21 18.67
CA TYR A 287 -1.46 8.92 18.76
C TYR A 287 -2.06 8.01 19.84
N VAL A 288 -2.59 8.60 20.91
CA VAL A 288 -3.43 7.88 21.87
C VAL A 288 -4.68 7.29 21.19
N ILE A 289 -5.38 8.07 20.36
CA ILE A 289 -6.52 7.53 19.59
C ILE A 289 -6.09 6.37 18.68
N LYS A 290 -4.92 6.47 18.01
CA LYS A 290 -4.37 5.36 17.23
C LYS A 290 -4.13 4.13 18.09
N GLY A 291 -3.54 4.29 19.28
CA GLY A 291 -3.36 3.20 20.22
C GLY A 291 -4.68 2.57 20.65
N LEU A 292 -5.67 3.39 21.03
CA LEU A 292 -6.99 2.91 21.44
C LEU A 292 -7.78 2.24 20.31
N SER A 293 -7.46 2.52 19.04
CA SER A 293 -8.10 1.87 17.88
C SER A 293 -7.96 0.34 17.87
N HIS A 294 -6.92 -0.19 18.52
CA HIS A 294 -6.66 -1.62 18.66
C HIS A 294 -7.53 -2.32 19.73
N PHE A 295 -8.35 -1.56 20.46
CA PHE A 295 -9.26 -2.08 21.50
C PHE A 295 -10.74 -1.85 21.17
N PRO A 296 -11.24 -2.33 20.00
CA PRO A 296 -12.59 -2.01 19.52
C PRO A 296 -13.73 -2.50 20.41
N ASN A 297 -13.45 -3.48 21.28
CA ASN A 297 -14.45 -4.09 22.18
C ASN A 297 -14.30 -3.64 23.64
N VAL A 298 -13.47 -2.62 23.93
CA VAL A 298 -13.27 -2.08 25.28
C VAL A 298 -14.03 -0.79 25.41
N VAL A 299 -14.97 -0.72 26.37
CA VAL A 299 -15.91 0.41 26.53
C VAL A 299 -15.17 1.72 26.78
N GLU A 300 -14.16 1.71 27.65
CA GLU A 300 -13.35 2.88 27.98
C GLU A 300 -12.63 3.42 26.74
N ALA A 301 -12.07 2.54 25.91
CA ALA A 301 -11.44 2.94 24.64
C ALA A 301 -12.45 3.57 23.67
N GLN A 302 -13.63 2.96 23.54
CA GLN A 302 -14.72 3.51 22.71
C GLN A 302 -15.15 4.91 23.18
N GLN A 303 -15.26 5.12 24.50
CA GLN A 303 -15.64 6.41 25.07
C GLN A 303 -14.63 7.50 24.74
N ILE A 304 -13.33 7.22 24.84
CA ILE A 304 -12.27 8.18 24.47
C ILE A 304 -12.26 8.44 22.97
N ILE A 305 -12.45 7.44 22.13
CA ILE A 305 -12.56 7.63 20.67
C ILE A 305 -13.74 8.56 20.34
N LEU A 306 -14.92 8.38 20.98
CA LEU A 306 -16.08 9.26 20.81
C LEU A 306 -15.80 10.69 21.34
N GLN A 307 -15.02 10.82 22.41
CA GLN A 307 -14.56 12.12 22.90
C GLN A 307 -13.61 12.76 21.88
N GLY A 308 -12.70 12.01 21.26
CA GLY A 308 -11.78 12.47 20.23
C GLY A 308 -12.48 13.08 19.00
N ILE A 309 -13.70 12.62 18.65
CA ILE A 309 -14.52 13.28 17.60
C ILE A 309 -14.88 14.72 17.96
N ARG A 310 -14.85 15.07 19.23
CA ARG A 310 -15.20 16.38 19.77
C ARG A 310 -13.99 17.22 20.16
N ASP A 311 -12.78 16.73 19.94
CA ASP A 311 -11.53 17.41 20.30
C ASP A 311 -11.44 18.80 19.63
N GLU A 312 -10.77 19.72 20.30
CA GLU A 312 -10.56 21.08 19.79
C GLU A 312 -9.68 21.05 18.54
N HIS A 313 -8.68 20.15 18.48
CA HIS A 313 -7.74 20.06 17.39
C HIS A 313 -8.25 19.13 16.28
N TRP A 314 -8.25 19.61 15.04
CA TRP A 314 -8.81 18.90 13.90
C TRP A 314 -8.14 17.54 13.59
N ARG A 315 -6.83 17.37 13.86
CA ARG A 315 -6.12 16.10 13.64
C ARG A 315 -6.59 15.00 14.56
N VAL A 316 -6.88 15.34 15.83
CA VAL A 316 -7.46 14.38 16.80
C VAL A 316 -8.86 13.96 16.35
N ARG A 317 -9.69 14.93 15.91
CA ARG A 317 -11.01 14.63 15.34
C ARG A 317 -10.90 13.73 14.12
N GLN A 318 -9.95 14.00 13.22
CA GLN A 318 -9.72 13.20 12.02
C GLN A 318 -9.39 11.75 12.36
N GLU A 319 -8.44 11.54 13.27
CA GLU A 319 -8.03 10.19 13.68
C GLU A 319 -9.17 9.45 14.36
N ALA A 320 -9.93 10.11 15.25
CA ALA A 320 -11.08 9.52 15.90
C ALA A 320 -12.18 9.11 14.89
N ILE A 321 -12.48 9.96 13.91
CA ILE A 321 -13.47 9.66 12.86
C ILE A 321 -12.99 8.50 11.98
N LYS A 322 -11.70 8.44 11.66
CA LYS A 322 -11.08 7.33 10.94
C LYS A 322 -11.21 6.03 11.73
N THR A 323 -10.86 6.06 13.01
CA THR A 323 -10.98 4.90 13.92
C THR A 323 -12.43 4.40 14.00
N VAL A 324 -13.39 5.30 14.12
CA VAL A 324 -14.82 4.97 14.08
C VAL A 324 -15.21 4.22 12.82
N ARG A 325 -14.72 4.66 11.66
CA ARG A 325 -14.96 3.98 10.38
C ARG A 325 -14.35 2.59 10.34
N GLU A 326 -13.09 2.46 10.74
CA GLU A 326 -12.33 1.21 10.73
C GLU A 326 -12.94 0.17 11.68
N ASN A 327 -13.32 0.62 12.89
CA ASN A 327 -13.93 -0.23 13.92
C ASN A 327 -15.45 -0.37 13.79
N LYS A 328 -16.07 0.23 12.76
CA LYS A 328 -17.52 0.16 12.49
C LYS A 328 -18.39 0.58 13.69
N MET A 329 -17.98 1.64 14.41
CA MET A 329 -18.65 2.11 15.62
C MET A 329 -19.96 2.84 15.31
N THR A 330 -21.08 2.13 15.34
CA THR A 330 -22.41 2.68 15.00
C THR A 330 -22.89 3.75 15.98
N ASP A 331 -22.47 3.70 17.23
CA ASP A 331 -22.81 4.69 18.28
C ASP A 331 -22.27 6.09 17.98
N ALA A 332 -21.31 6.21 17.07
CA ALA A 332 -20.75 7.48 16.60
C ALA A 332 -21.65 8.22 15.60
N THR A 333 -22.75 7.62 15.11
CA THR A 333 -23.60 8.17 14.03
C THR A 333 -23.97 9.64 14.26
N GLN A 334 -24.47 10.00 15.45
CA GLN A 334 -24.87 11.38 15.75
C GLN A 334 -23.69 12.35 15.78
N PHE A 335 -22.55 11.92 16.30
CA PHE A 335 -21.33 12.73 16.31
C PHE A 335 -20.85 13.01 14.89
N LEU A 336 -20.89 12.01 14.00
CA LEU A 336 -20.52 12.14 12.60
C LEU A 336 -21.48 13.07 11.84
N ILE A 337 -22.81 12.94 12.04
CA ILE A 337 -23.81 13.84 11.46
C ILE A 337 -23.53 15.29 11.88
N TYR A 338 -23.23 15.50 13.17
CA TYR A 338 -22.90 16.83 13.67
C TYR A 338 -21.64 17.39 12.97
N ARG A 339 -20.57 16.60 12.84
CA ARG A 339 -19.33 17.01 12.18
C ARG A 339 -19.53 17.27 10.69
N ALA A 340 -20.26 16.43 9.99
CA ALA A 340 -20.60 16.61 8.57
C ALA A 340 -21.32 17.96 8.31
N LYS A 341 -22.18 18.38 9.24
CA LYS A 341 -22.91 19.65 9.15
C LYS A 341 -22.06 20.85 9.55
N ASN A 342 -21.37 20.78 10.68
CA ASN A 342 -20.95 21.96 11.43
C ASN A 342 -19.43 22.12 11.59
N ASP A 343 -18.59 21.13 11.21
CA ASP A 343 -17.14 21.27 11.40
C ASP A 343 -16.58 22.45 10.59
N SER A 344 -15.61 23.18 11.16
CA SER A 344 -14.92 24.26 10.45
C SER A 344 -14.05 23.73 9.31
N GLU A 345 -13.48 22.53 9.51
CA GLU A 345 -12.55 21.93 8.58
C GLU A 345 -13.28 21.08 7.54
N LYS A 346 -13.04 21.41 6.25
CA LYS A 346 -13.63 20.64 5.14
C LYS A 346 -13.19 19.17 5.16
N VAL A 347 -11.94 18.89 5.51
CA VAL A 347 -11.42 17.52 5.60
C VAL A 347 -12.18 16.69 6.61
N ILE A 348 -12.60 17.28 7.73
CA ILE A 348 -13.40 16.60 8.75
C ILE A 348 -14.83 16.35 8.27
N LYS A 349 -15.44 17.30 7.57
CA LYS A 349 -16.76 17.09 6.94
C LYS A 349 -16.72 15.93 5.95
N ASP A 350 -15.73 15.94 5.06
CA ASP A 350 -15.58 14.90 4.03
C ASP A 350 -15.34 13.52 4.67
N GLU A 351 -14.52 13.45 5.74
CA GLU A 351 -14.24 12.21 6.46
C GLU A 351 -15.47 11.71 7.26
N ALA A 352 -16.27 12.62 7.80
CA ALA A 352 -17.54 12.26 8.45
C ALA A 352 -18.52 11.63 7.44
N TYR A 353 -18.62 12.14 6.20
CA TYR A 353 -19.42 11.49 5.16
C TYR A 353 -18.87 10.10 4.77
N ASN A 354 -17.55 9.96 4.63
CA ASN A 354 -16.91 8.65 4.40
C ASN A 354 -17.31 7.65 5.50
N SER A 355 -17.23 8.09 6.75
CA SER A 355 -17.50 7.23 7.90
C SER A 355 -18.97 6.89 8.04
N LEU A 356 -19.89 7.85 7.82
CA LEU A 356 -21.34 7.59 7.81
C LEU A 356 -21.73 6.54 6.77
N ALA A 357 -21.18 6.63 5.55
CA ALA A 357 -21.44 5.65 4.49
C ALA A 357 -20.90 4.27 4.87
N ALA A 358 -19.66 4.22 5.41
CA ALA A 358 -18.98 2.98 5.75
C ALA A 358 -19.60 2.25 6.96
N ILE A 359 -20.07 2.97 8.01
CA ILE A 359 -20.75 2.34 9.15
C ILE A 359 -22.18 1.92 8.83
N ASN A 360 -22.78 2.48 7.79
CA ASN A 360 -24.05 2.06 7.18
C ASN A 360 -25.23 1.99 8.17
N THR A 361 -25.38 2.96 9.04
CA THR A 361 -26.57 3.05 9.89
C THR A 361 -27.76 3.64 9.12
N LYS A 362 -28.98 3.20 9.45
CA LYS A 362 -30.19 3.75 8.83
C LYS A 362 -30.24 5.28 8.96
N GLU A 363 -29.95 5.79 10.13
CA GLU A 363 -29.97 7.21 10.45
C GLU A 363 -28.92 8.01 9.65
N GLY A 364 -27.68 7.47 9.51
CA GLY A 364 -26.64 8.08 8.69
C GLY A 364 -27.00 8.11 7.20
N ASN A 365 -27.60 7.03 6.70
CA ASN A 365 -28.08 6.94 5.32
C ASN A 365 -29.23 7.90 5.06
N ASP A 366 -30.25 7.94 5.94
CA ASP A 366 -31.40 8.85 5.84
C ASP A 366 -30.92 10.31 5.83
N PHE A 367 -29.96 10.66 6.69
CA PHE A 367 -29.35 11.99 6.71
C PHE A 367 -28.68 12.34 5.37
N MET A 368 -27.84 11.45 4.80
CA MET A 368 -27.15 11.72 3.55
C MET A 368 -28.14 11.87 2.38
N VAL A 369 -29.16 11.03 2.31
CA VAL A 369 -30.25 11.11 1.33
C VAL A 369 -31.02 12.41 1.46
N GLU A 370 -31.33 12.86 2.66
CA GLU A 370 -31.97 14.16 2.90
C GLU A 370 -31.10 15.31 2.38
N GLN A 371 -29.78 15.27 2.63
CA GLN A 371 -28.83 16.26 2.11
C GLN A 371 -28.79 16.32 0.56
N LEU A 372 -28.96 15.19 -0.12
CA LEU A 372 -29.05 15.18 -1.58
C LEU A 372 -30.30 15.93 -2.09
N LYS A 373 -31.43 15.80 -1.38
CA LYS A 373 -32.73 16.42 -1.72
C LYS A 373 -32.79 17.90 -1.32
N ASP A 374 -32.08 18.30 -0.28
CA ASP A 374 -32.13 19.68 0.21
C ASP A 374 -31.50 20.66 -0.80
N LYS A 375 -32.28 21.65 -1.23
CA LYS A 375 -31.82 22.70 -2.14
C LYS A 375 -30.79 23.64 -1.53
N LYS A 376 -30.68 23.70 -0.21
CA LYS A 376 -29.70 24.53 0.51
C LYS A 376 -28.34 23.85 0.60
N THR A 377 -28.27 22.53 0.45
CA THR A 377 -27.01 21.80 0.42
C THR A 377 -26.24 22.13 -0.84
N GLY A 378 -25.03 22.64 -0.67
CA GLY A 378 -24.14 23.05 -1.77
C GLY A 378 -23.68 21.87 -2.64
N ASP A 379 -23.42 22.13 -3.90
CA ASP A 379 -23.02 21.11 -4.88
C ASP A 379 -21.73 20.38 -4.49
N SER A 380 -20.77 21.03 -3.79
CA SER A 380 -19.57 20.38 -3.30
C SER A 380 -19.89 19.26 -2.30
N THR A 381 -20.83 19.50 -1.38
CA THR A 381 -21.30 18.49 -0.42
C THR A 381 -22.06 17.38 -1.13
N LYS A 382 -22.92 17.71 -2.08
CA LYS A 382 -23.66 16.71 -2.89
C LYS A 382 -22.72 15.81 -3.67
N LYS A 383 -21.64 16.35 -4.28
CA LYS A 383 -20.60 15.56 -4.93
C LYS A 383 -19.99 14.52 -3.98
N LYS A 384 -19.65 14.95 -2.75
CA LYS A 384 -19.06 14.05 -1.75
C LYS A 384 -20.06 12.96 -1.32
N ILE A 385 -21.30 13.30 -1.10
CA ILE A 385 -22.34 12.32 -0.73
C ILE A 385 -22.57 11.31 -1.86
N VAL A 386 -22.64 11.75 -3.12
CA VAL A 386 -22.76 10.85 -4.29
C VAL A 386 -21.59 9.87 -4.35
N GLU A 387 -20.35 10.38 -4.19
CA GLU A 387 -19.14 9.56 -4.19
C GLU A 387 -19.23 8.45 -3.13
N VAL A 388 -19.53 8.79 -1.87
CA VAL A 388 -19.49 7.83 -0.77
C VAL A 388 -20.66 6.84 -0.81
N LEU A 389 -21.87 7.29 -1.20
CA LEU A 389 -23.04 6.39 -1.30
C LEU A 389 -22.89 5.39 -2.46
N LEU A 390 -22.36 5.82 -3.61
CA LEU A 390 -22.13 4.91 -4.73
C LEU A 390 -20.98 3.93 -4.45
N LYS A 391 -19.93 4.39 -3.75
CA LYS A 391 -18.81 3.55 -3.35
C LYS A 391 -19.24 2.41 -2.41
N GLU A 392 -20.05 2.70 -1.42
CA GLU A 392 -20.50 1.72 -0.43
C GLU A 392 -21.74 0.93 -0.91
N GLY A 393 -22.55 1.48 -1.84
CA GLY A 393 -23.64 0.78 -2.51
C GLY A 393 -24.89 0.50 -1.66
N HIS A 394 -25.01 1.11 -0.46
CA HIS A 394 -26.03 0.73 0.51
C HIS A 394 -27.33 1.54 0.40
N ALA A 395 -27.29 2.80 -0.03
CA ALA A 395 -28.44 3.70 -0.01
C ALA A 395 -28.34 4.81 -1.08
N GLY A 396 -29.44 5.54 -1.28
CA GLY A 396 -29.45 6.79 -2.03
C GLY A 396 -29.38 6.68 -3.55
N GLN A 397 -29.37 5.45 -4.10
CA GLN A 397 -29.25 5.25 -5.56
C GLN A 397 -30.34 5.96 -6.35
N LYS A 398 -31.60 5.83 -5.93
CA LYS A 398 -32.74 6.50 -6.57
C LYS A 398 -32.56 8.02 -6.56
N GLU A 399 -32.21 8.57 -5.42
CA GLU A 399 -32.05 10.01 -5.24
C GLU A 399 -30.84 10.57 -6.01
N ILE A 400 -29.80 9.79 -6.17
CA ILE A 400 -28.65 10.15 -7.01
C ILE A 400 -29.06 10.22 -8.48
N LEU A 401 -29.86 9.26 -8.98
CA LEU A 401 -30.37 9.27 -10.36
C LEU A 401 -31.36 10.41 -10.60
N GLU A 402 -32.23 10.72 -9.63
CA GLU A 402 -33.10 11.89 -9.67
C GLU A 402 -32.29 13.20 -9.72
N LEU A 403 -31.26 13.31 -8.89
CA LEU A 403 -30.34 14.47 -8.89
C LEU A 403 -29.58 14.60 -10.22
N ALA A 404 -29.14 13.48 -10.80
CA ALA A 404 -28.50 13.47 -12.12
C ALA A 404 -29.43 13.99 -13.21
N ASP A 405 -30.71 13.56 -13.22
CA ASP A 405 -31.73 14.03 -14.15
C ASP A 405 -32.04 15.52 -13.97
N GLU A 406 -32.11 16.01 -12.73
CA GLU A 406 -32.24 17.45 -12.45
C GLU A 406 -31.06 18.26 -13.03
N CYS A 407 -29.81 17.77 -12.82
CA CYS A 407 -28.61 18.44 -13.31
C CYS A 407 -28.50 18.45 -14.85
N LEU A 408 -29.12 17.50 -15.55
CA LEU A 408 -29.21 17.50 -17.00
C LEU A 408 -30.07 18.66 -17.56
N LYS A 409 -30.99 19.17 -16.73
CA LYS A 409 -31.92 20.26 -17.08
C LYS A 409 -31.41 21.65 -16.68
N ASP A 410 -30.32 21.75 -15.91
CA ASP A 410 -29.75 23.00 -15.39
C ASP A 410 -28.24 23.11 -15.67
N ASP A 411 -27.86 23.88 -16.67
CA ASP A 411 -26.45 24.07 -17.06
C ASP A 411 -25.60 24.82 -15.99
N ARG A 412 -26.23 25.50 -15.04
CA ARG A 412 -25.48 26.10 -13.90
C ARG A 412 -24.89 25.04 -12.99
N ARG A 413 -25.42 23.81 -13.01
CA ARG A 413 -24.97 22.66 -12.22
C ARG A 413 -24.17 21.65 -13.04
N LYS A 414 -23.58 22.06 -14.16
CA LYS A 414 -22.81 21.18 -15.06
C LYS A 414 -21.68 20.47 -14.32
N ASP A 415 -21.01 21.12 -13.34
CA ASP A 415 -19.90 20.53 -12.59
C ASP A 415 -20.38 19.40 -11.66
N LEU A 416 -21.59 19.51 -11.11
CA LEU A 416 -22.21 18.42 -10.36
C LEU A 416 -22.65 17.30 -11.29
N ARG A 417 -23.26 17.61 -12.45
CA ARG A 417 -23.61 16.65 -13.50
C ARG A 417 -22.40 15.82 -13.91
N TYR A 418 -21.26 16.47 -14.17
CA TYR A 418 -20.02 15.77 -14.53
C TYR A 418 -19.49 14.89 -13.41
N ALA A 419 -19.54 15.36 -12.17
CA ALA A 419 -19.12 14.55 -11.01
C ALA A 419 -19.99 13.30 -10.86
N ILE A 420 -21.33 13.45 -10.95
CA ILE A 420 -22.26 12.31 -10.86
C ILE A 420 -21.97 11.31 -12.00
N GLY A 421 -21.84 11.80 -13.25
CA GLY A 421 -21.57 10.92 -14.39
C GLY A 421 -20.27 10.12 -14.25
N LYS A 422 -19.20 10.75 -13.72
CA LYS A 422 -17.92 10.07 -13.42
C LYS A 422 -18.08 8.99 -12.36
N GLU A 423 -18.87 9.25 -11.32
CA GLU A 423 -19.08 8.26 -10.25
C GLU A 423 -19.94 7.10 -10.75
N LEU A 424 -21.04 7.35 -11.49
CA LEU A 424 -21.89 6.30 -12.06
C LEU A 424 -21.11 5.38 -13.02
N ALA A 425 -20.14 5.93 -13.77
CA ALA A 425 -19.32 5.16 -14.69
C ALA A 425 -18.36 4.15 -14.04
N LYS A 426 -18.15 4.25 -12.72
CA LYS A 426 -17.24 3.33 -11.98
C LYS A 426 -17.89 1.99 -11.61
N TYR A 427 -19.23 1.93 -11.60
CA TYR A 427 -19.97 0.80 -11.03
C TYR A 427 -20.95 0.22 -12.04
N GLU A 428 -21.05 -1.10 -12.07
CA GLU A 428 -22.09 -1.81 -12.83
C GLU A 428 -23.40 -1.80 -12.05
N ASN A 429 -24.47 -1.31 -12.71
CA ASN A 429 -25.81 -1.35 -12.10
C ASN A 429 -26.88 -1.17 -13.16
N SER A 430 -27.81 -2.12 -13.27
CA SER A 430 -28.89 -2.10 -14.26
C SER A 430 -29.81 -0.86 -14.16
N ALA A 431 -29.89 -0.25 -12.97
CA ALA A 431 -30.68 0.98 -12.77
C ALA A 431 -30.08 2.22 -13.46
N TYR A 432 -28.86 2.15 -13.98
CA TYR A 432 -28.24 3.26 -14.70
C TYR A 432 -28.62 3.34 -16.18
N ASP A 433 -29.44 2.44 -16.68
CA ASP A 433 -29.84 2.38 -18.09
C ASP A 433 -30.46 3.69 -18.57
N GLU A 434 -31.56 4.13 -17.93
CA GLU A 434 -32.26 5.36 -18.32
C GLU A 434 -31.37 6.61 -18.25
N ILE A 435 -30.57 6.74 -17.19
CA ILE A 435 -29.69 7.90 -17.03
C ILE A 435 -28.52 7.88 -18.04
N CYS A 436 -28.01 6.70 -18.42
CA CYS A 436 -27.02 6.55 -19.48
C CYS A 436 -27.55 7.10 -20.80
N VAL A 437 -28.77 6.71 -21.22
CA VAL A 437 -29.44 7.22 -22.41
C VAL A 437 -29.63 8.76 -22.37
N LYS A 438 -30.01 9.29 -21.20
CA LYS A 438 -30.18 10.74 -21.02
C LYS A 438 -28.84 11.49 -21.12
N TYR A 439 -27.75 10.96 -20.56
CA TYR A 439 -26.41 11.56 -20.69
C TYR A 439 -25.96 11.55 -22.15
N LEU A 440 -26.12 10.45 -22.87
CA LEU A 440 -25.84 10.38 -24.33
C LEU A 440 -26.66 11.37 -25.15
N SER A 441 -27.91 11.59 -24.79
CA SER A 441 -28.82 12.49 -25.49
C SER A 441 -28.56 13.98 -25.20
N SER A 442 -27.61 14.31 -24.34
CA SER A 442 -27.25 15.69 -24.02
C SER A 442 -26.66 16.42 -25.23
N LYS A 443 -26.83 17.75 -25.30
CA LYS A 443 -26.14 18.58 -26.27
C LYS A 443 -24.68 18.88 -25.91
N ASP A 444 -24.30 18.67 -24.68
CA ASP A 444 -22.95 18.90 -24.16
C ASP A 444 -22.08 17.68 -24.41
N SER A 445 -21.00 17.86 -25.17
CA SER A 445 -20.10 16.76 -25.56
C SER A 445 -19.37 16.08 -24.37
N THR A 446 -19.11 16.83 -23.28
CA THR A 446 -18.55 16.26 -22.06
C THR A 446 -19.55 15.33 -21.38
N THR A 447 -20.83 15.75 -21.31
CA THR A 447 -21.91 14.90 -20.78
C THR A 447 -22.10 13.66 -21.64
N GLN A 448 -22.08 13.78 -22.98
CA GLN A 448 -22.13 12.64 -23.90
C GLN A 448 -20.95 11.67 -23.65
N SER A 449 -19.75 12.19 -23.46
CA SER A 449 -18.57 11.37 -23.15
C SER A 449 -18.73 10.59 -21.84
N LEU A 450 -19.34 11.19 -20.81
CA LEU A 450 -19.66 10.49 -19.56
C LEU A 450 -20.75 9.42 -19.77
N GLY A 451 -21.74 9.69 -20.64
CA GLY A 451 -22.69 8.66 -21.06
C GLY A 451 -22.01 7.46 -21.72
N LEU A 452 -20.98 7.71 -22.56
CA LEU A 452 -20.16 6.63 -23.12
C LEU A 452 -19.34 5.89 -22.06
N ASP A 453 -18.86 6.58 -21.00
CA ASP A 453 -18.16 5.93 -19.90
C ASP A 453 -19.10 5.01 -19.11
N ILE A 454 -20.33 5.45 -18.80
CA ILE A 454 -21.36 4.62 -18.16
C ILE A 454 -21.71 3.43 -19.07
N TYR A 455 -21.87 3.63 -20.39
CA TYR A 455 -22.11 2.54 -21.35
C TYR A 455 -20.95 1.54 -21.39
N LYS A 456 -19.70 2.03 -21.37
CA LYS A 456 -18.51 1.16 -21.39
C LYS A 456 -18.55 0.12 -20.28
N THR A 457 -18.94 0.53 -19.08
CA THR A 457 -19.03 -0.33 -17.90
C THR A 457 -20.24 -1.28 -17.97
N ASN A 458 -21.40 -0.77 -18.39
CA ASN A 458 -22.68 -1.48 -18.23
C ASN A 458 -23.22 -2.16 -19.52
N LYS A 459 -22.83 -1.69 -20.72
CA LYS A 459 -23.24 -2.28 -22.02
C LYS A 459 -24.76 -2.31 -22.28
N PHE A 460 -25.46 -1.25 -21.94
CA PHE A 460 -26.92 -1.18 -22.13
C PHE A 460 -27.32 -1.15 -23.61
N SER A 461 -28.13 -2.12 -24.02
CA SER A 461 -28.65 -2.20 -25.42
C SER A 461 -29.51 -1.01 -25.80
N SER A 462 -30.24 -0.39 -24.88
CA SER A 462 -31.03 0.83 -25.05
C SER A 462 -30.21 2.05 -25.47
N ALA A 463 -28.94 2.11 -25.10
CA ALA A 463 -28.01 3.20 -25.42
C ALA A 463 -27.49 3.13 -26.87
N GLU A 464 -27.40 1.95 -27.47
CA GLU A 464 -26.84 1.77 -28.82
C GLU A 464 -27.55 2.55 -29.93
N PRO A 465 -28.88 2.59 -30.00
CA PRO A 465 -29.58 3.41 -31.01
C PRO A 465 -29.22 4.88 -30.89
N VAL A 466 -29.10 5.41 -29.66
CA VAL A 466 -28.73 6.81 -29.43
C VAL A 466 -27.29 7.06 -29.88
N MET A 467 -26.37 6.15 -29.57
CA MET A 467 -24.97 6.22 -30.00
C MET A 467 -24.86 6.22 -31.54
N ARG A 468 -25.62 5.37 -32.24
CA ARG A 468 -25.65 5.35 -33.71
C ARG A 468 -26.18 6.65 -34.28
N ASN A 469 -27.21 7.25 -33.67
CA ASN A 469 -27.73 8.55 -34.07
C ASN A 469 -26.68 9.68 -33.90
N ILE A 470 -25.94 9.70 -32.77
CA ILE A 470 -24.86 10.66 -32.57
C ILE A 470 -23.74 10.44 -33.60
N TYR A 471 -23.39 9.19 -33.91
CA TYR A 471 -22.38 8.90 -34.94
C TYR A 471 -22.77 9.41 -36.31
N ALA A 472 -24.04 9.28 -36.70
CA ALA A 472 -24.56 9.75 -37.98
C ALA A 472 -24.72 11.29 -38.06
N ASP A 473 -24.84 11.99 -36.94
CA ASP A 473 -24.97 13.44 -36.91
C ASP A 473 -23.67 14.14 -37.36
N LYS A 474 -23.71 14.88 -38.45
CA LYS A 474 -22.57 15.65 -39.00
C LYS A 474 -22.07 16.74 -38.05
N LYS A 475 -22.91 17.23 -37.12
CA LYS A 475 -22.57 18.28 -36.16
C LYS A 475 -22.05 17.76 -34.83
N ALA A 476 -22.11 16.46 -34.58
CA ALA A 476 -21.64 15.87 -33.34
C ALA A 476 -20.11 15.98 -33.19
N ASN A 477 -19.65 16.07 -31.95
CA ASN A 477 -18.24 16.19 -31.61
C ASN A 477 -17.44 15.00 -32.15
N SER A 478 -16.32 15.28 -32.85
CA SER A 478 -15.48 14.23 -33.48
C SER A 478 -14.91 13.24 -32.48
N GLY A 479 -14.49 13.69 -31.29
CA GLY A 479 -13.98 12.80 -30.22
C GLY A 479 -15.05 11.83 -29.72
N VAL A 480 -16.31 12.30 -29.55
CA VAL A 480 -17.45 11.44 -29.19
C VAL A 480 -17.71 10.41 -30.28
N LYS A 481 -17.73 10.84 -31.56
CA LYS A 481 -17.95 9.94 -32.72
C LYS A 481 -16.86 8.85 -32.80
N ASN A 482 -15.60 9.21 -32.63
CA ASN A 482 -14.49 8.25 -32.67
C ASN A 482 -14.59 7.20 -31.55
N ARG A 483 -15.03 7.62 -30.35
CA ARG A 483 -15.27 6.68 -29.24
C ARG A 483 -16.42 5.73 -29.56
N ILE A 484 -17.54 6.25 -30.10
CA ILE A 484 -18.69 5.44 -30.51
C ILE A 484 -18.28 4.42 -31.57
N LYS A 485 -17.54 4.87 -32.60
CA LYS A 485 -17.02 3.98 -33.64
C LYS A 485 -16.26 2.79 -33.08
N LYS A 486 -15.32 3.04 -32.14
CA LYS A 486 -14.57 1.98 -31.47
C LYS A 486 -15.46 1.06 -30.62
N MET A 487 -16.42 1.62 -29.87
CA MET A 487 -17.27 0.85 -28.95
C MET A 487 -18.29 -0.04 -29.66
N LEU A 488 -18.80 0.39 -30.82
CA LEU A 488 -19.78 -0.34 -31.61
C LEU A 488 -19.16 -1.07 -32.81
N SER A 489 -17.84 -1.08 -32.96
CA SER A 489 -17.07 -1.72 -34.05
C SER A 489 -17.63 -1.34 -35.43
N ILE A 490 -17.90 -0.04 -35.63
CA ILE A 490 -18.44 0.47 -36.90
C ILE A 490 -17.31 0.50 -37.92
N GLU A 491 -17.40 -0.30 -38.99
CA GLU A 491 -16.45 -0.32 -40.11
C GLU A 491 -16.64 0.93 -41.00
N ASP A 492 -15.52 1.47 -41.54
CA ASP A 492 -15.58 2.57 -42.51
C ASP A 492 -16.11 2.03 -43.85
N GLU A 493 -17.02 2.79 -44.48
CA GLU A 493 -17.51 2.47 -45.83
C GLU A 493 -16.40 2.51 -46.88
N GLU A 494 -15.29 3.24 -46.64
CA GLU A 494 -14.12 3.28 -47.51
C GLU A 494 -13.39 1.93 -47.56
N SER A 495 -13.33 1.17 -46.45
CA SER A 495 -12.70 -0.13 -46.45
C SER A 495 -13.53 -1.22 -47.16
N LYS A 496 -14.84 -1.03 -47.35
CA LYS A 496 -15.68 -1.91 -48.17
C LYS A 496 -15.48 -1.69 -49.67
N ASN A 497 -15.19 -0.47 -50.09
CA ASN A 497 -14.92 -0.17 -51.50
C ASN A 497 -13.55 -0.68 -51.94
N GLU A 498 -12.53 -0.63 -51.08
CA GLU A 498 -11.22 -1.22 -51.41
C GLU A 498 -11.23 -2.76 -51.47
N LYS A 499 -12.04 -3.43 -50.62
CA LYS A 499 -12.21 -4.90 -50.71
C LYS A 499 -13.02 -5.34 -51.96
N SER A 500 -14.03 -4.51 -52.33
CA SER A 500 -14.83 -4.83 -53.52
C SER A 500 -14.09 -4.54 -54.83
N THR A 501 -13.15 -3.60 -54.87
CA THR A 501 -12.28 -3.34 -56.04
C THR A 501 -11.15 -4.38 -56.15
N SER A 502 -10.60 -4.88 -55.06
CA SER A 502 -9.57 -5.93 -55.08
C SER A 502 -10.11 -7.33 -55.42
N GLU A 503 -11.43 -7.59 -55.24
CA GLU A 503 -12.09 -8.82 -55.69
C GLU A 503 -12.58 -8.74 -57.18
N ALA A 504 -12.76 -7.54 -57.69
CA ALA A 504 -13.13 -7.33 -59.11
C ALA A 504 -11.92 -7.38 -60.07
N ASP A 505 -10.71 -7.06 -59.57
CA ASP A 505 -9.47 -7.14 -60.34
C ASP A 505 -8.80 -8.54 -60.31
N ALA A 506 -9.34 -9.47 -59.53
CA ALA A 506 -8.86 -10.87 -59.41
C ALA A 506 -9.71 -11.88 -60.19
N LYS A 507 -10.60 -11.44 -61.06
CA LYS A 507 -11.36 -12.27 -62.01
C LYS A 507 -11.04 -11.83 -63.42
#